data_e1653d70f483733993ad3c5efe67fa8c
#
_entry.id   e1653d70f483733993ad3c5efe67fa8c
#
_cell.length_a   1.000
_cell.length_b   1.000
_cell.length_c   1.000
_cell.angle_alpha   90.00
_cell.angle_beta   90.00
_cell.angle_gamma   90.00
#
_symmetry.space_group_name_H-M   'P 1'
#
loop_
_entity.id
_entity.type
_entity.pdbx_description
1 polymer ?
#
loop_
_entity_poly.entity_id
_entity_poly.type
_entity_poly.pdbx_seq_one_letter_code
_entity_poly.pdbx_strand_id
1 'polypeptide(L)'
;MEDEKELCDTIAKSLYDAGYEVDTCYDGEEALECILAEDYDLIVLDLNLPGMDGMDILRELRQKNEETKVLILSARGQIADKVEGLDAGANDYMEKPFHLQELEARIRSLTRRK
;
A
#
# COMPACT_ATOMS: atom_id res chain seq x y z
N MET A 1 -3.27 4.18 -1.32
CA MET A 1 -3.69 3.91 -2.70
C MET A 1 -4.83 2.90 -2.69
N GLU A 2 -6.03 3.41 -2.68
CA GLU A 2 -7.27 2.62 -2.53
C GLU A 2 -8.40 3.34 -3.25
N ASP A 3 -9.18 2.63 -4.07
CA ASP A 3 -10.27 3.23 -4.86
C ASP A 3 -11.57 3.43 -4.07
N GLU A 4 -11.80 2.66 -3.01
CA GLU A 4 -12.92 2.92 -2.11
C GLU A 4 -12.59 4.12 -1.23
N LYS A 5 -13.14 5.29 -1.59
CA LYS A 5 -12.82 6.54 -0.91
C LYS A 5 -13.07 6.49 0.59
N GLU A 6 -14.20 5.93 1.00
CA GLU A 6 -14.56 5.82 2.42
C GLU A 6 -13.53 4.98 3.18
N LEU A 7 -13.11 3.83 2.62
CA LEU A 7 -12.08 2.99 3.22
C LEU A 7 -10.73 3.69 3.24
N CYS A 8 -10.35 4.31 2.13
CA CYS A 8 -9.11 5.06 2.03
C CYS A 8 -9.04 6.18 3.08
N ASP A 9 -10.11 6.95 3.21
CA ASP A 9 -10.18 8.06 4.16
C ASP A 9 -10.16 7.56 5.60
N THR A 10 -10.80 6.43 5.89
CA THR A 10 -10.76 5.80 7.22
C THR A 10 -9.34 5.37 7.60
N ILE A 11 -8.63 4.73 6.68
CA ILE A 11 -7.23 4.34 6.88
C ILE A 11 -6.36 5.57 7.07
N ALA A 12 -6.52 6.57 6.21
CA ALA A 12 -5.74 7.81 6.27
C ALA A 12 -5.93 8.54 7.59
N LYS A 13 -7.16 8.64 8.08
CA LYS A 13 -7.46 9.26 9.37
C LYS A 13 -6.78 8.50 10.52
N SER A 14 -6.87 7.18 10.51
CA SER A 14 -6.25 6.34 11.53
C SER A 14 -4.73 6.57 11.58
N LEU A 15 -4.08 6.61 10.43
CA LEU A 15 -2.63 6.84 10.33
C LEU A 15 -2.26 8.27 10.73
N TYR A 16 -3.04 9.24 10.32
CA TYR A 16 -2.82 10.63 10.72
C TYR A 16 -2.92 10.80 12.24
N ASP A 17 -3.92 10.19 12.86
CA ASP A 17 -4.11 10.23 14.30
C ASP A 17 -2.96 9.53 15.06
N ALA A 18 -2.31 8.57 14.42
CA ALA A 18 -1.14 7.87 14.95
C ALA A 18 0.18 8.64 14.75
N GLY A 19 0.15 9.81 14.11
CA GLY A 19 1.31 10.68 13.95
C GLY A 19 2.00 10.60 12.59
N TYR A 20 1.42 9.90 11.62
CA TYR A 20 1.98 9.84 10.27
C TYR A 20 1.51 11.01 9.41
N GLU A 21 2.35 11.45 8.48
CA GLU A 21 1.92 12.31 7.38
C GLU A 21 1.37 11.40 6.27
N VAL A 22 0.16 11.68 5.79
CA VAL A 22 -0.55 10.77 4.90
C VAL A 22 -1.01 11.48 3.63
N ASP A 23 -0.66 10.91 2.49
CA ASP A 23 -1.21 11.27 1.19
C ASP A 23 -2.15 10.16 0.73
N THR A 24 -3.22 10.50 0.04
CA THR A 24 -4.20 9.54 -0.47
C THR A 24 -4.28 9.59 -1.99
N CYS A 25 -4.47 8.41 -2.60
CA CYS A 25 -4.71 8.28 -4.03
C CYS A 25 -5.82 7.26 -4.25
N TYR A 26 -6.68 7.52 -5.23
CA TYR A 26 -7.87 6.70 -5.48
C TYR A 26 -7.79 5.91 -6.79
N ASP A 27 -6.83 6.19 -7.64
CA ASP A 27 -6.62 5.46 -8.89
C ASP A 27 -5.13 5.22 -9.16
N GLY A 28 -4.84 4.30 -10.08
CA GLY A 28 -3.48 3.86 -10.34
C GLY A 28 -2.60 4.90 -11.02
N GLU A 29 -3.17 5.73 -11.88
CA GLU A 29 -2.41 6.77 -12.57
C GLU A 29 -1.97 7.87 -11.61
N GLU A 30 -2.88 8.33 -10.75
CA GLU A 30 -2.56 9.27 -9.69
C GLU A 30 -1.53 8.70 -8.72
N ALA A 31 -1.69 7.42 -8.36
CA ALA A 31 -0.75 6.73 -7.50
C ALA A 31 0.67 6.70 -8.09
N LEU A 32 0.78 6.37 -9.38
CA LEU A 32 2.06 6.35 -10.06
C LEU A 32 2.72 7.74 -10.08
N GLU A 33 1.94 8.78 -10.37
CA GLU A 33 2.44 10.16 -10.31
C GLU A 33 3.00 10.49 -8.93
N CYS A 34 2.29 10.12 -7.86
CA CYS A 34 2.74 10.35 -6.49
C CYS A 34 4.07 9.66 -6.19
N ILE A 35 4.20 8.38 -6.54
CA ILE A 35 5.43 7.64 -6.24
C ILE A 35 6.64 8.08 -7.08
N LEU A 36 6.39 8.64 -8.26
CA LEU A 36 7.47 9.19 -9.09
C LEU A 36 7.90 10.58 -8.63
N ALA A 37 6.99 11.34 -8.01
CA ALA A 37 7.24 12.71 -7.57
C ALA A 37 7.85 12.81 -6.19
N GLU A 38 7.52 11.91 -5.27
CA GLU A 38 7.92 11.97 -3.88
C GLU A 38 8.42 10.63 -3.35
N ASP A 39 9.20 10.67 -2.29
CA ASP A 39 9.65 9.48 -1.57
C ASP A 39 8.77 9.26 -0.35
N TYR A 40 8.30 8.04 -0.17
CA TYR A 40 7.49 7.63 0.98
C TYR A 40 8.22 6.58 1.81
N ASP A 41 8.01 6.59 3.11
CA ASP A 41 8.53 5.56 4.00
C ASP A 41 7.76 4.26 3.85
N LEU A 42 6.44 4.37 3.65
CA LEU A 42 5.54 3.25 3.49
C LEU A 42 4.42 3.60 2.51
N ILE A 43 4.02 2.61 1.72
CA ILE A 43 2.86 2.70 0.84
C ILE A 43 1.92 1.55 1.17
N VAL A 44 0.64 1.87 1.39
CA VAL A 44 -0.44 0.87 1.46
C VAL A 44 -1.09 0.83 0.08
N LEU A 45 -1.03 -0.31 -0.57
CA LEU A 45 -1.38 -0.45 -1.98
C LEU A 45 -2.47 -1.49 -2.18
N ASP A 46 -3.63 -1.07 -2.71
CA ASP A 46 -4.63 -1.99 -3.23
C ASP A 46 -4.25 -2.41 -4.65
N LEU A 47 -4.28 -3.71 -4.92
CA LEU A 47 -3.93 -4.24 -6.25
C LEU A 47 -4.99 -3.93 -7.31
N ASN A 48 -6.24 -3.72 -6.91
CA ASN A 48 -7.37 -3.54 -7.82
C ASN A 48 -7.74 -2.07 -8.04
N LEU A 49 -6.74 -1.19 -8.15
CA LEU A 49 -7.00 0.21 -8.46
C LEU A 49 -7.48 0.37 -9.90
N PRO A 50 -8.46 1.26 -10.17
CA PRO A 50 -8.81 1.58 -11.54
C PRO A 50 -7.65 2.31 -12.24
N GLY A 51 -7.57 2.15 -13.54
CA GLY A 51 -6.59 2.82 -14.39
C GLY A 51 -5.28 2.06 -14.54
N MET A 52 -4.76 1.45 -13.50
CA MET A 52 -3.50 0.71 -13.55
C MET A 52 -3.49 -0.40 -12.49
N ASP A 53 -3.05 -1.59 -12.87
CA ASP A 53 -2.93 -2.70 -11.91
C ASP A 53 -1.89 -2.37 -10.83
N GLY A 54 -2.25 -2.61 -9.57
CA GLY A 54 -1.35 -2.37 -8.44
C GLY A 54 -0.02 -3.12 -8.54
N MET A 55 0.00 -4.30 -9.16
CA MET A 55 1.25 -5.03 -9.39
C MET A 55 2.21 -4.26 -10.29
N ASP A 56 1.67 -3.60 -11.32
CA ASP A 56 2.49 -2.77 -12.21
C ASP A 56 3.02 -1.53 -11.49
N ILE A 57 2.21 -0.94 -10.61
CA ILE A 57 2.64 0.18 -9.77
C ILE A 57 3.79 -0.25 -8.86
N LEU A 58 3.69 -1.43 -8.25
CA LEU A 58 4.74 -1.97 -7.39
C LEU A 58 6.04 -2.17 -8.16
N ARG A 59 5.97 -2.73 -9.38
CA ARG A 59 7.14 -2.92 -10.23
C ARG A 59 7.82 -1.60 -10.60
N GLU A 60 7.03 -0.58 -10.95
CA GLU A 60 7.53 0.76 -11.24
C GLU A 60 8.20 1.38 -10.01
N LEU A 61 7.57 1.25 -8.83
CA LEU A 61 8.16 1.72 -7.59
C LEU A 61 9.52 1.07 -7.33
N ARG A 62 9.62 -0.25 -7.54
CA ARG A 62 10.86 -0.98 -7.27
C ARG A 62 11.98 -0.63 -8.22
N GLN A 63 11.68 -0.18 -9.41
CA GLN A 63 12.68 0.38 -10.33
C GLN A 63 13.23 1.71 -9.83
N LYS A 64 12.39 2.51 -9.16
CA LYS A 64 12.78 3.80 -8.59
C LYS A 64 13.45 3.66 -7.22
N ASN A 65 12.90 2.83 -6.34
CA ASN A 65 13.28 2.77 -4.94
C ASN A 65 13.00 1.38 -4.34
N GLU A 66 14.06 0.72 -3.89
CA GLU A 66 13.97 -0.59 -3.25
C GLU A 66 13.71 -0.51 -1.75
N GLU A 67 13.86 0.67 -1.15
CA GLU A 67 13.79 0.85 0.31
C GLU A 67 12.39 1.20 0.83
N THR A 68 11.53 1.79 0.00
CA THR A 68 10.16 2.10 0.40
C THR A 68 9.43 0.83 0.80
N LYS A 69 8.85 0.83 2.00
CA LYS A 69 8.06 -0.31 2.46
C LYS A 69 6.72 -0.34 1.74
N VAL A 70 6.28 -1.50 1.32
CA VAL A 70 4.97 -1.67 0.66
C VAL A 70 4.17 -2.75 1.39
N LEU A 71 2.98 -2.38 1.83
CA LEU A 71 1.98 -3.30 2.35
C LEU A 71 0.84 -3.40 1.33
N ILE A 72 0.68 -4.57 0.73
CA ILE A 72 -0.44 -4.82 -0.18
C ILE A 72 -1.70 -5.11 0.62
N LEU A 73 -2.80 -4.50 0.21
CA LEU A 73 -4.11 -4.69 0.82
C LEU A 73 -5.08 -5.06 -0.30
N SER A 74 -5.57 -6.30 -0.33
CA SER A 74 -6.30 -6.77 -1.50
C SER A 74 -7.33 -7.84 -1.17
N ALA A 75 -8.40 -7.89 -1.99
CA ALA A 75 -9.35 -9.00 -1.98
C ALA A 75 -8.80 -10.26 -2.65
N ARG A 76 -7.65 -10.20 -3.31
CA ARG A 76 -6.99 -11.36 -3.92
C ARG A 76 -6.36 -12.22 -2.83
N GLY A 77 -7.04 -13.28 -2.42
CA GLY A 77 -6.66 -14.11 -1.28
C GLY A 77 -5.94 -15.41 -1.62
N GLN A 78 -5.67 -15.69 -2.89
CA GLN A 78 -5.00 -16.91 -3.29
C GLN A 78 -3.52 -16.88 -2.88
N ILE A 79 -2.98 -18.04 -2.51
CA ILE A 79 -1.55 -18.14 -2.16
C ILE A 79 -0.67 -17.65 -3.30
N ALA A 80 -1.03 -17.98 -4.55
CA ALA A 80 -0.29 -17.53 -5.72
C ALA A 80 -0.23 -16.01 -5.84
N ASP A 81 -1.32 -15.30 -5.51
CA ASP A 81 -1.36 -13.84 -5.52
C ASP A 81 -0.42 -13.25 -4.45
N LYS A 82 -0.41 -13.85 -3.27
CA LYS A 82 0.46 -13.43 -2.17
C LYS A 82 1.93 -13.62 -2.51
N VAL A 83 2.26 -14.77 -3.08
CA VAL A 83 3.63 -15.07 -3.52
C VAL A 83 4.07 -14.09 -4.60
N GLU A 84 3.21 -13.84 -5.60
CA GLU A 84 3.51 -12.88 -6.66
C GLU A 84 3.79 -11.48 -6.10
N GLY A 85 2.94 -11.00 -5.17
CA GLY A 85 3.13 -9.70 -4.55
C GLY A 85 4.43 -9.59 -3.77
N LEU A 86 4.74 -10.59 -2.96
CA LEU A 86 5.97 -10.60 -2.16
C LEU A 86 7.20 -10.73 -3.06
N ASP A 87 7.16 -11.58 -4.08
CA ASP A 87 8.27 -11.74 -5.03
C ASP A 87 8.50 -10.47 -5.86
N ALA A 88 7.44 -9.72 -6.14
CA ALA A 88 7.56 -8.43 -6.84
C ALA A 88 8.13 -7.31 -5.97
N GLY A 89 8.32 -7.57 -4.68
CA GLY A 89 9.01 -6.66 -3.78
C GLY A 89 8.14 -6.04 -2.68
N ALA A 90 6.91 -6.53 -2.45
CA ALA A 90 6.12 -6.11 -1.30
C ALA A 90 6.72 -6.63 0.00
N ASN A 91 6.58 -5.85 1.06
CA ASN A 91 7.07 -6.22 2.38
C ASN A 91 6.06 -7.03 3.18
N ASP A 92 4.76 -6.86 2.89
CA ASP A 92 3.69 -7.58 3.56
C ASP A 92 2.45 -7.61 2.67
N TYR A 93 1.49 -8.47 3.02
CA TYR A 93 0.27 -8.67 2.25
C TYR A 93 -0.89 -8.97 3.21
N MET A 94 -1.95 -8.17 3.15
CA MET A 94 -3.18 -8.40 3.90
C MET A 94 -4.38 -8.62 2.99
N GLU A 95 -5.21 -9.59 3.33
CA GLU A 95 -6.48 -9.82 2.64
C GLU A 95 -7.58 -8.90 3.16
N LYS A 96 -8.45 -8.45 2.26
CA LYS A 96 -9.73 -7.87 2.62
C LYS A 96 -10.77 -9.00 2.80
N PRO A 97 -11.69 -8.92 3.76
CA PRO A 97 -11.80 -7.90 4.80
C PRO A 97 -10.74 -8.05 5.90
N PHE A 98 -10.37 -6.95 6.50
CA PHE A 98 -9.32 -6.92 7.54
C PHE A 98 -9.78 -6.11 8.75
N HIS A 99 -9.08 -6.27 9.87
CA HIS A 99 -9.27 -5.44 11.05
C HIS A 99 -8.30 -4.26 11.01
N LEU A 100 -8.82 -3.06 11.26
CA LEU A 100 -8.01 -1.85 11.26
C LEU A 100 -6.84 -1.94 12.26
N GLN A 101 -7.07 -2.57 13.42
CA GLN A 101 -6.04 -2.78 14.42
C GLN A 101 -4.88 -3.63 13.89
N GLU A 102 -5.15 -4.64 13.06
CA GLU A 102 -4.12 -5.46 12.44
C GLU A 102 -3.32 -4.66 11.41
N LEU A 103 -4.02 -3.87 10.59
CA LEU A 103 -3.35 -2.98 9.63
C LEU A 103 -2.40 -2.02 10.34
N GLU A 104 -2.87 -1.37 11.39
CA GLU A 104 -2.06 -0.44 12.19
C GLU A 104 -0.83 -1.14 12.78
N ALA A 105 -0.98 -2.35 13.31
CA ALA A 105 0.13 -3.11 13.89
C ALA A 105 1.18 -3.48 12.84
N ARG A 106 0.75 -3.88 11.64
CA ARG A 106 1.66 -4.21 10.54
C ARG A 106 2.42 -2.96 10.04
N ILE A 107 1.73 -1.82 9.96
CA ILE A 107 2.35 -0.55 9.58
C ILE A 107 3.42 -0.15 10.62
N ARG A 108 3.11 -0.25 11.92
CA ARG A 108 4.09 0.01 12.98
C ARG A 108 5.32 -0.89 12.83
N SER A 109 5.10 -2.16 12.57
CA SER A 109 6.18 -3.11 12.38
C SER A 109 7.09 -2.75 11.20
N LEU A 110 6.48 -2.36 10.07
CA LEU A 110 7.20 -2.02 8.85
C LEU A 110 7.94 -0.67 8.96
N THR A 111 7.43 0.26 9.74
CA THR A 111 8.01 1.60 9.88
C THR A 111 8.91 1.73 11.12
N ARG A 112 9.05 0.68 11.91
CA ARG A 112 9.87 0.70 13.11
C ARG A 112 11.34 0.94 12.76
N ARG A 113 11.92 1.93 13.40
CA ARG A 113 13.35 2.20 13.28
C ARG A 113 14.14 1.30 14.25
N LYS A 114 15.20 0.76 13.77
CA LYS A 114 16.15 -0.01 14.58
C LYS A 114 17.28 0.89 15.06
#